data_fab9416d02e2bf40eba357e341cb9c98
#
_entry.id   fab9416d02e2bf40eba357e341cb9c98
#
_cell.length_a   1.000
_cell.length_b   1.000
_cell.length_c   1.000
_cell.angle_alpha   90.00
_cell.angle_beta   90.00
_cell.angle_gamma   90.00
#
_symmetry.space_group_name_H-M   'P 1'
#
loop_
_entity.id
_entity.type
_entity.pdbx_description
1 polymer ?
#
loop_
_entity_poly.entity_id
_entity_poly.type
_entity_poly.pdbx_seq_one_letter_code
_entity_poly.pdbx_strand_id
1 'polypeptide(L)'
;MPRHATVANQLAELLEAEGLEHERPEPTRFVIVLPGRAKLRTTVSMAVGPQALTINAFVARRPDENAEAVYRWLLQQNTRLFGIAFALDSLGDIYLAGKVPVVGLGTEDLDRLLGAVLRASDESFNTILRLGFASAIRRERAWRESRGESTANLEAFADLGPEPTSR
;
A
#
# COMPACT_ATOMS: atom_id res chain seq x y z
N MET A 1 -22.28 -25.09 1.40
CA MET A 1 -21.34 -24.22 0.69
C MET A 1 -19.99 -24.23 1.42
N PRO A 2 -18.88 -24.40 0.72
CA PRO A 2 -17.57 -24.34 1.36
C PRO A 2 -17.34 -22.96 2.00
N ARG A 3 -16.71 -22.90 3.18
CA ARG A 3 -16.49 -21.64 3.92
C ARG A 3 -15.78 -20.55 3.10
N HIS A 4 -14.79 -20.92 2.29
CA HIS A 4 -14.10 -19.96 1.43
C HIS A 4 -15.02 -19.32 0.37
N ALA A 5 -16.00 -20.05 -0.14
CA ALA A 5 -17.00 -19.48 -1.05
C ALA A 5 -17.93 -18.50 -0.32
N THR A 6 -18.31 -18.79 0.92
CA THR A 6 -19.09 -17.88 1.76
C THR A 6 -18.31 -16.57 2.01
N VAL A 7 -17.04 -16.68 2.42
CA VAL A 7 -16.18 -15.51 2.65
C VAL A 7 -15.97 -14.71 1.36
N ALA A 8 -15.78 -15.38 0.21
CA ALA A 8 -15.63 -14.69 -1.07
C ALA A 8 -16.91 -13.92 -1.46
N ASN A 9 -18.10 -14.47 -1.20
CA ASN A 9 -19.36 -13.76 -1.45
C ASN A 9 -19.56 -12.58 -0.49
N GLN A 10 -19.24 -12.74 0.79
CA GLN A 10 -19.26 -11.65 1.76
C GLN A 10 -18.32 -10.51 1.35
N LEU A 11 -17.13 -10.83 0.83
CA LEU A 11 -16.20 -9.83 0.31
C LEU A 11 -16.79 -9.11 -0.91
N ALA A 12 -17.39 -9.83 -1.86
CA ALA A 12 -18.02 -9.21 -3.01
C ALA A 12 -19.16 -8.24 -2.61
N GLU A 13 -20.03 -8.67 -1.70
CA GLU A 13 -21.12 -7.85 -1.18
C GLU A 13 -20.61 -6.59 -0.46
N LEU A 14 -19.55 -6.72 0.34
CA LEU A 14 -18.91 -5.59 1.01
C LEU A 14 -18.34 -4.58 0.01
N LEU A 15 -17.61 -5.05 -1.01
CA LEU A 15 -17.01 -4.18 -2.03
C LEU A 15 -18.07 -3.40 -2.81
N GLU A 16 -19.18 -4.05 -3.15
CA GLU A 16 -20.32 -3.41 -3.80
C GLU A 16 -21.00 -2.38 -2.88
N ALA A 17 -21.23 -2.73 -1.61
CA ALA A 17 -21.86 -1.85 -0.63
C ALA A 17 -21.03 -0.59 -0.36
N GLU A 18 -19.71 -0.72 -0.29
CA GLU A 18 -18.79 0.40 -0.11
C GLU A 18 -18.49 1.17 -1.41
N GLY A 19 -18.97 0.70 -2.56
CA GLY A 19 -18.72 1.31 -3.87
C GLY A 19 -17.24 1.31 -4.27
N LEU A 20 -16.48 0.32 -3.83
CA LEU A 20 -15.06 0.20 -4.14
C LEU A 20 -14.85 -0.37 -5.55
N GLU A 21 -13.98 0.27 -6.32
CA GLU A 21 -13.55 -0.22 -7.64
C GLU A 21 -12.86 -1.58 -7.48
N HIS A 22 -13.38 -2.61 -8.12
CA HIS A 22 -12.80 -3.93 -8.04
C HIS A 22 -13.09 -4.79 -9.27
N GLU A 23 -12.22 -5.79 -9.47
CA GLU A 23 -12.38 -6.87 -10.44
C GLU A 23 -12.41 -8.22 -9.71
N ARG A 24 -13.14 -9.17 -10.25
CA ARG A 24 -13.19 -10.55 -9.74
C ARG A 24 -12.79 -11.53 -10.84
N PRO A 25 -11.48 -11.67 -11.11
CA PRO A 25 -10.99 -12.53 -12.20
C PRO A 25 -11.31 -14.02 -11.99
N GLU A 26 -11.47 -14.44 -10.75
CA GLU A 26 -11.86 -15.80 -10.36
C GLU A 26 -12.89 -15.73 -9.21
N PRO A 27 -13.72 -16.76 -9.00
CA PRO A 27 -14.75 -16.74 -7.96
C PRO A 27 -14.25 -16.44 -6.54
N THR A 28 -12.96 -16.68 -6.27
CA THR A 28 -12.33 -16.48 -4.95
C THR A 28 -11.17 -15.49 -4.98
N ARG A 29 -10.95 -14.80 -6.11
CA ARG A 29 -9.88 -13.83 -6.25
C ARG A 29 -10.42 -12.46 -6.63
N PHE A 30 -9.93 -11.44 -5.97
CA PHE A 30 -10.31 -10.05 -6.14
C PHE A 30 -9.09 -9.17 -6.34
N VAL A 31 -9.23 -8.18 -7.21
CA VAL A 31 -8.30 -7.07 -7.38
C VAL A 31 -9.08 -5.80 -7.05
N ILE A 32 -8.68 -5.10 -6.00
CA ILE A 32 -9.44 -4.01 -5.39
C ILE A 32 -8.58 -2.75 -5.46
N VAL A 33 -9.19 -1.61 -5.79
CA VAL A 33 -8.51 -0.32 -5.76
C VAL A 33 -9.02 0.49 -4.58
N LEU A 34 -8.14 0.78 -3.64
CA LEU A 34 -8.44 1.60 -2.47
C LEU A 34 -7.98 3.04 -2.73
N PRO A 35 -8.88 4.04 -2.64
CA PRO A 35 -8.52 5.44 -2.79
C PRO A 35 -7.87 5.96 -1.51
N GLY A 36 -6.72 6.63 -1.63
CA GLY A 36 -6.01 7.26 -0.53
C GLY A 36 -5.78 8.76 -0.75
N ARG A 37 -5.08 9.41 0.16
CA ARG A 37 -4.75 10.85 0.13
C ARG A 37 -3.31 11.10 -0.30
N ALA A 38 -2.34 10.49 0.38
CA ALA A 38 -0.93 10.58 0.05
C ALA A 38 -0.59 9.63 -1.11
N LYS A 39 -1.01 8.39 -1.00
CA LYS A 39 -1.00 7.41 -2.08
C LYS A 39 -2.40 7.32 -2.68
N LEU A 40 -2.62 7.98 -3.80
CA LEU A 40 -3.95 8.17 -4.39
C LEU A 40 -4.69 6.87 -4.70
N ARG A 41 -3.96 5.81 -5.05
CA ARG A 41 -4.52 4.50 -5.38
C ARG A 41 -3.64 3.39 -4.81
N THR A 42 -4.22 2.47 -4.07
CA THR A 42 -3.56 1.24 -3.63
C THR A 42 -4.30 0.05 -4.20
N THR A 43 -3.63 -0.71 -5.06
CA THR A 43 -4.19 -1.94 -5.63
C THR A 43 -3.91 -3.10 -4.68
N VAL A 44 -4.97 -3.79 -4.27
CA VAL A 44 -4.93 -4.92 -3.34
C VAL A 44 -5.40 -6.17 -4.05
N SER A 45 -4.62 -7.23 -3.99
CA SER A 45 -5.04 -8.58 -4.39
C SER A 45 -5.47 -9.35 -3.14
N MET A 46 -6.68 -9.88 -3.16
CA MET A 46 -7.21 -10.78 -2.14
C MET A 46 -7.58 -12.12 -2.76
N ALA A 47 -7.05 -13.21 -2.21
CA ALA A 47 -7.36 -14.56 -2.65
C ALA A 47 -7.89 -15.39 -1.48
N VAL A 48 -9.14 -15.84 -1.59
CA VAL A 48 -9.83 -16.62 -0.55
C VAL A 48 -9.60 -18.11 -0.82
N GLY A 49 -8.63 -18.69 -0.13
CA GLY A 49 -8.35 -20.12 -0.20
C GLY A 49 -9.16 -20.95 0.80
N PRO A 50 -9.07 -22.28 0.74
CA PRO A 50 -9.81 -23.18 1.65
C PRO A 50 -9.52 -22.95 3.14
N GLN A 51 -8.31 -22.54 3.47
CA GLN A 51 -7.84 -22.36 4.84
C GLN A 51 -7.56 -20.91 5.22
N ALA A 52 -7.16 -20.09 4.25
CA ALA A 52 -6.73 -18.73 4.52
C ALA A 52 -7.14 -17.76 3.39
N LEU A 53 -7.43 -16.53 3.79
CA LEU A 53 -7.44 -15.36 2.92
C LEU A 53 -6.00 -14.83 2.83
N THR A 54 -5.49 -14.71 1.62
CA THR A 54 -4.19 -14.09 1.34
C THR A 54 -4.41 -12.67 0.81
N ILE A 55 -3.64 -11.72 1.34
CA ILE A 55 -3.70 -10.30 1.00
C ILE A 55 -2.33 -9.88 0.49
N ASN A 56 -2.31 -9.13 -0.60
CA ASN A 56 -1.09 -8.54 -1.15
C ASN A 56 -1.40 -7.18 -1.77
N ALA A 57 -0.69 -6.14 -1.36
CA ALA A 57 -0.85 -4.79 -1.89
C ALA A 57 0.52 -4.16 -2.15
N PHE A 58 0.76 -3.71 -3.38
CA PHE A 58 1.97 -2.96 -3.73
C PHE A 58 1.93 -1.57 -3.07
N VAL A 59 3.02 -1.21 -2.40
CA VAL A 59 3.17 0.09 -1.74
C VAL A 59 4.12 1.00 -2.50
N ALA A 60 5.35 0.57 -2.71
CA ALA A 60 6.36 1.35 -3.41
C ALA A 60 7.43 0.42 -4.01
N ARG A 61 8.07 0.89 -5.06
CA ARG A 61 9.24 0.22 -5.61
C ARG A 61 10.43 0.28 -4.65
N ARG A 62 11.44 -0.51 -4.91
CA ARG A 62 12.71 -0.47 -4.18
C ARG A 62 13.22 0.97 -4.03
N PRO A 63 13.59 1.41 -2.81
CA PRO A 63 14.18 2.73 -2.59
C PRO A 63 15.43 2.95 -3.44
N ASP A 64 15.58 4.17 -3.99
CA ASP A 64 16.78 4.58 -4.73
C ASP A 64 17.97 4.82 -3.81
N GLU A 65 17.70 5.22 -2.56
CA GLU A 65 18.67 5.57 -1.54
C GLU A 65 18.16 5.17 -0.16
N ASN A 66 19.07 5.08 0.83
CA ASN A 66 18.73 4.81 2.24
C ASN A 66 17.83 3.58 2.46
N ALA A 67 17.96 2.54 1.65
CA ALA A 67 17.12 1.34 1.72
C ALA A 67 17.08 0.74 3.14
N GLU A 68 18.21 0.71 3.85
CA GLU A 68 18.26 0.21 5.22
C GLU A 68 17.39 1.04 6.17
N ALA A 69 17.44 2.37 6.08
CA ALA A 69 16.62 3.24 6.90
C ALA A 69 15.12 3.06 6.62
N VAL A 70 14.74 2.93 5.34
CA VAL A 70 13.36 2.67 4.93
C VAL A 70 12.91 1.33 5.51
N TYR A 71 13.64 0.26 5.30
CA TYR A 71 13.24 -1.08 5.74
C TYR A 71 13.21 -1.21 7.26
N ARG A 72 14.13 -0.57 7.96
CA ARG A 72 14.13 -0.49 9.44
C ARG A 72 12.86 0.20 9.93
N TRP A 73 12.49 1.32 9.33
CA TRP A 73 11.27 2.04 9.69
C TRP A 73 10.02 1.20 9.44
N LEU A 74 9.93 0.52 8.29
CA LEU A 74 8.80 -0.37 7.96
C LEU A 74 8.65 -1.53 8.96
N LEU A 75 9.76 -2.16 9.35
CA LEU A 75 9.74 -3.22 10.37
C LEU A 75 9.25 -2.70 11.73
N GLN A 76 9.58 -1.47 12.09
CA GLN A 76 9.04 -0.82 13.30
C GLN A 76 7.52 -0.58 13.17
N GLN A 77 7.02 -0.20 11.99
CA GLN A 77 5.59 -0.03 11.78
C GLN A 77 4.83 -1.37 11.91
N ASN A 78 5.43 -2.47 11.52
CA ASN A 78 4.82 -3.81 11.63
C ASN A 78 4.38 -4.16 13.05
N THR A 79 4.98 -3.60 14.07
CA THR A 79 4.57 -3.82 15.47
C THR A 79 3.14 -3.30 15.79
N ARG A 80 2.60 -2.44 14.95
CA ARG A 80 1.29 -1.79 15.13
C ARG A 80 0.23 -2.31 14.17
N LEU A 81 0.62 -3.13 13.18
CA LEU A 81 -0.30 -3.64 12.17
C LEU A 81 -0.94 -4.95 12.61
N PHE A 82 -2.19 -5.14 12.22
CA PHE A 82 -2.97 -6.34 12.49
C PHE A 82 -3.39 -7.01 11.19
N GLY A 83 -3.10 -8.31 11.07
CA GLY A 83 -3.47 -9.12 9.91
C GLY A 83 -2.63 -8.92 8.66
N ILE A 84 -1.83 -7.87 8.60
CA ILE A 84 -0.92 -7.52 7.51
C ILE A 84 0.43 -7.07 8.07
N ALA A 85 1.46 -7.10 7.23
CA ALA A 85 2.78 -6.58 7.54
C ALA A 85 3.44 -6.04 6.27
N PHE A 86 4.34 -5.07 6.42
CA PHE A 86 5.24 -4.69 5.33
C PHE A 86 6.20 -5.83 5.03
N ALA A 87 6.38 -6.11 3.75
CA ALA A 87 7.24 -7.16 3.22
C ALA A 87 7.98 -6.66 1.98
N LEU A 88 9.02 -7.35 1.61
CA LEU A 88 9.80 -7.09 0.39
C LEU A 88 9.69 -8.29 -0.53
N ASP A 89 9.67 -8.03 -1.84
CA ASP A 89 9.91 -9.07 -2.82
C ASP A 89 11.42 -9.27 -3.09
N SER A 90 11.77 -10.16 -4.01
CA SER A 90 13.16 -10.45 -4.38
C SER A 90 13.88 -9.26 -5.02
N LEU A 91 13.15 -8.27 -5.52
CA LEU A 91 13.69 -7.05 -6.13
C LEU A 91 13.86 -5.92 -5.11
N GLY A 92 13.33 -6.09 -3.90
CA GLY A 92 13.33 -5.07 -2.85
C GLY A 92 12.14 -4.11 -2.92
N ASP A 93 11.15 -4.40 -3.75
CA ASP A 93 9.91 -3.64 -3.80
C ASP A 93 9.08 -3.89 -2.53
N ILE A 94 8.40 -2.86 -2.09
CA ILE A 94 7.69 -2.83 -0.81
C ILE A 94 6.22 -3.18 -1.01
N TYR A 95 5.75 -4.15 -0.26
CA TYR A 95 4.38 -4.63 -0.23
C TYR A 95 3.80 -4.62 1.18
N LEU A 96 2.49 -4.60 1.27
CA LEU A 96 1.74 -5.08 2.44
C LEU A 96 1.26 -6.49 2.13
N ALA A 97 1.60 -7.43 2.97
CA ALA A 97 1.24 -8.84 2.82
C ALA A 97 0.53 -9.34 4.07
N GLY A 98 -0.48 -10.18 3.88
CA GLY A 98 -1.22 -10.79 4.99
C GLY A 98 -1.74 -12.16 4.63
N LYS A 99 -1.89 -13.00 5.65
CA LYS A 99 -2.50 -14.32 5.54
C LYS A 99 -3.28 -14.59 6.82
N VAL A 100 -4.60 -14.60 6.70
CA VAL A 100 -5.51 -14.78 7.85
C VAL A 100 -6.38 -16.02 7.65
N PRO A 101 -6.66 -16.79 8.71
CA PRO A 101 -7.55 -17.94 8.61
C PRO A 101 -8.95 -17.54 8.13
N VAL A 102 -9.58 -18.34 7.26
CA VAL A 102 -10.97 -18.11 6.83
C VAL A 102 -11.97 -18.55 7.88
N VAL A 103 -11.56 -19.33 8.88
CA VAL A 103 -12.41 -19.79 9.97
C VAL A 103 -12.75 -18.62 10.87
N GLY A 104 -14.04 -18.29 10.97
CA GLY A 104 -14.52 -17.17 11.78
C GLY A 104 -14.40 -15.80 11.12
N LEU A 105 -13.89 -15.73 9.89
CA LEU A 105 -13.76 -14.47 9.16
C LEU A 105 -15.13 -14.00 8.67
N GLY A 106 -15.55 -12.85 9.13
CA GLY A 106 -16.82 -12.21 8.76
C GLY A 106 -16.63 -10.90 8.02
N THR A 107 -17.76 -10.28 7.63
CA THR A 107 -17.76 -9.01 6.88
C THR A 107 -17.03 -7.89 7.61
N GLU A 108 -17.22 -7.78 8.94
CA GLU A 108 -16.52 -6.76 9.75
C GLU A 108 -15.00 -6.96 9.76
N ASP A 109 -14.53 -8.20 9.73
CA ASP A 109 -13.10 -8.50 9.67
C ASP A 109 -12.52 -8.14 8.29
N LEU A 110 -13.28 -8.41 7.22
CA LEU A 110 -12.90 -8.03 5.85
C LEU A 110 -12.80 -6.50 5.71
N ASP A 111 -13.78 -5.76 6.21
CA ASP A 111 -13.76 -4.30 6.23
C ASP A 111 -12.56 -3.77 7.03
N ARG A 112 -12.32 -4.34 8.21
CA ARG A 112 -11.16 -3.97 9.05
C ARG A 112 -9.83 -4.23 8.37
N LEU A 113 -9.70 -5.33 7.62
CA LEU A 113 -8.50 -5.66 6.84
C LEU A 113 -8.29 -4.69 5.69
N LEU A 114 -9.32 -4.35 4.93
CA LEU A 114 -9.25 -3.34 3.86
C LEU A 114 -8.86 -1.98 4.43
N GLY A 115 -9.46 -1.57 5.53
CA GLY A 115 -9.12 -0.34 6.23
C GLY A 115 -7.68 -0.33 6.76
N ALA A 116 -7.17 -1.46 7.24
CA ALA A 116 -5.79 -1.60 7.69
C ALA A 116 -4.80 -1.45 6.51
N VAL A 117 -5.08 -2.07 5.37
CA VAL A 117 -4.26 -1.92 4.15
C VAL A 117 -4.24 -0.47 3.68
N LEU A 118 -5.41 0.17 3.59
CA LEU A 118 -5.51 1.57 3.16
C LEU A 118 -4.71 2.49 4.08
N ARG A 119 -4.93 2.42 5.39
CA ARG A 119 -4.20 3.27 6.35
C ARG A 119 -2.69 3.03 6.31
N ALA A 120 -2.26 1.77 6.37
CA ALA A 120 -0.84 1.45 6.37
C ALA A 120 -0.14 1.91 5.08
N SER A 121 -0.77 1.72 3.92
CA SER A 121 -0.26 2.17 2.62
C SER A 121 -0.21 3.69 2.52
N ASP A 122 -1.29 4.38 2.85
CA ASP A 122 -1.43 5.82 2.70
C ASP A 122 -0.54 6.60 3.70
N GLU A 123 -0.57 6.22 4.98
CA GLU A 123 0.21 6.89 6.03
C GLU A 123 1.72 6.68 5.88
N SER A 124 2.15 5.53 5.36
CA SER A 124 3.58 5.23 5.16
C SER A 124 4.17 5.86 3.90
N PHE A 125 3.35 6.17 2.90
CA PHE A 125 3.81 6.49 1.55
C PHE A 125 4.76 7.70 1.53
N ASN A 126 4.37 8.82 2.12
CA ASN A 126 5.22 10.02 2.16
C ASN A 126 6.52 9.80 2.95
N THR A 127 6.50 9.00 4.02
CA THR A 127 7.71 8.67 4.77
C THR A 127 8.66 7.81 3.94
N ILE A 128 8.15 6.81 3.23
CA ILE A 128 8.94 5.99 2.31
C ILE A 128 9.59 6.87 1.23
N LEU A 129 8.83 7.77 0.62
CA LEU A 129 9.33 8.67 -0.42
C LEU A 129 10.38 9.63 0.12
N ARG A 130 10.15 10.22 1.28
CA ARG A 130 11.10 11.15 1.93
C ARG A 130 12.41 10.47 2.28
N LEU A 131 12.39 9.25 2.80
CA LEU A 131 13.59 8.50 3.16
C LEU A 131 14.31 7.92 1.94
N GLY A 132 13.57 7.30 1.04
CA GLY A 132 14.12 6.46 -0.02
C GLY A 132 14.24 7.11 -1.40
N PHE A 133 13.69 8.33 -1.60
CA PHE A 133 13.60 8.99 -2.90
C PHE A 133 13.84 10.50 -2.84
N ALA A 134 14.47 11.00 -1.77
CA ALA A 134 14.66 12.44 -1.56
C ALA A 134 15.39 13.11 -2.72
N SER A 135 16.46 12.51 -3.23
CA SER A 135 17.22 13.04 -4.37
C SER A 135 16.39 13.08 -5.65
N ALA A 136 15.56 12.05 -5.90
CA ALA A 136 14.67 12.03 -7.04
C ALA A 136 13.60 13.14 -6.95
N ILE A 137 13.04 13.36 -5.77
CA ILE A 137 12.05 14.42 -5.51
C ILE A 137 12.67 15.80 -5.72
N ARG A 138 13.89 16.03 -5.26
CA ARG A 138 14.62 17.30 -5.47
C ARG A 138 14.88 17.57 -6.95
N ARG A 139 15.32 16.56 -7.69
CA ARG A 139 15.54 16.66 -9.16
C ARG A 139 14.25 16.98 -9.89
N GLU A 140 13.16 16.30 -9.55
CA GLU A 140 11.84 16.54 -10.14
C GLU A 140 11.37 17.98 -9.88
N ARG A 141 11.53 18.48 -8.66
CA ARG A 141 11.19 19.86 -8.32
C ARG A 141 12.02 20.85 -9.14
N ALA A 142 13.33 20.73 -9.15
CA ALA A 142 14.22 21.61 -9.90
C ALA A 142 13.89 21.62 -11.40
N TRP A 143 13.57 20.45 -11.96
CA TRP A 143 13.18 20.34 -13.37
C TRP A 143 11.87 21.05 -13.66
N ARG A 144 10.84 20.88 -12.83
CA ARG A 144 9.55 21.58 -12.96
C ARG A 144 9.69 23.09 -12.83
N GLU A 145 10.42 23.55 -11.84
CA GLU A 145 10.71 24.99 -11.62
C GLU A 145 11.41 25.60 -12.82
N SER A 146 12.41 24.92 -13.42
CA SER A 146 13.12 25.38 -14.61
C SER A 146 12.21 25.54 -15.84
N ARG A 147 11.08 24.83 -15.88
CA ARG A 147 10.09 24.88 -16.96
C ARG A 147 8.87 25.73 -16.64
N GLY A 148 8.79 26.30 -15.44
CA GLY A 148 7.61 27.02 -14.96
C GLY A 148 6.39 26.12 -14.76
N GLU A 149 6.61 24.81 -14.54
CA GLU A 149 5.55 23.84 -14.26
C GLU A 149 5.15 23.85 -12.78
N SER A 150 3.90 23.46 -12.49
CA SER A 150 3.42 23.37 -11.11
C SER A 150 4.17 22.31 -10.31
N THR A 151 4.56 22.65 -9.07
CA THR A 151 5.14 21.77 -8.06
C THR A 151 4.14 21.32 -6.99
N ALA A 152 2.84 21.56 -7.21
CA ALA A 152 1.78 21.25 -6.24
C ALA A 152 1.76 19.77 -5.81
N ASN A 153 2.10 18.85 -6.72
CA ASN A 153 2.22 17.42 -6.42
C ASN A 153 3.41 17.07 -5.51
N LEU A 154 4.35 18.01 -5.30
CA LEU A 154 5.53 17.85 -4.44
C LEU A 154 5.44 18.65 -3.14
N GLU A 155 4.29 19.26 -2.87
CA GLU A 155 4.10 20.14 -1.69
C GLU A 155 4.33 19.39 -0.37
N ALA A 156 3.96 18.11 -0.29
CA ALA A 156 4.20 17.26 0.87
C ALA A 156 5.70 17.11 1.23
N PHE A 157 6.60 17.49 0.30
CA PHE A 157 8.07 17.39 0.42
C PHE A 157 8.76 18.75 0.36
N ALA A 158 8.04 19.83 0.65
CA ALA A 158 8.58 21.20 0.58
C ALA A 158 9.79 21.41 1.52
N ASP A 159 9.84 20.66 2.61
CA ASP A 159 10.90 20.69 3.62
C ASP A 159 12.22 20.03 3.19
N LEU A 160 12.23 19.26 2.08
CA LEU A 160 13.44 18.57 1.64
C LEU A 160 14.56 19.52 1.11
N GLY A 161 14.24 20.79 0.81
CA GLY A 161 15.22 21.75 0.33
C GLY A 161 15.94 21.36 -0.97
N PRO A 162 16.86 22.17 -1.50
CA PRO A 162 17.69 21.85 -2.65
C PRO A 162 18.70 20.73 -2.36
N GLU A 163 19.29 20.13 -3.41
CA GLU A 163 20.35 19.15 -3.22
C GLU A 163 21.52 19.73 -2.41
N PRO A 164 22.08 18.97 -1.43
CA PRO A 164 23.30 19.38 -0.78
C PRO A 164 24.41 19.47 -1.85
N THR A 165 25.00 20.64 -1.98
CA THR A 165 26.16 20.84 -2.85
C THR A 165 27.28 19.94 -2.36
N SER A 166 27.65 18.93 -3.13
CA SER A 166 28.86 18.14 -2.88
C SER A 166 30.07 19.07 -2.99
N ARG A 167 30.75 19.26 -1.86
CA ARG A 167 32.09 19.86 -1.85
C ARG A 167 33.12 18.81 -2.24
#